data_24cce082861ae79844836be34e0981fa
#
_entry.id   24cce082861ae79844836be34e0981fa
#
_cell.length_a   1.000
_cell.length_b   1.000
_cell.length_c   1.000
_cell.angle_alpha   90.00
_cell.angle_beta   90.00
_cell.angle_gamma   90.00
#
_symmetry.space_group_name_H-M   'P 1'
#
loop_
_entity.id
_entity.type
_entity.pdbx_description
1 polymer ?
#
loop_
_entity_poly.entity_id
_entity_poly.type
_entity_poly.pdbx_seq_one_letter_code
_entity_poly.pdbx_strand_id
1 'polypeptide(L)'
;MIRILIIEDDENKRTDIENVLERNGIHKPSYISHDNIQDGLNSLKEIKFDILILDLQLPQRSDSSPKEDGGVSILYKLSAVNFLTPTYIIGLTQYPALLEKYAEKFRSIDFNIFDYYNDDWAHAIKSKIEWIIASQKTHLLRQPDKDIYVLTHGIMTSGKWQDDLEVKLKNKKTNIKIIKYTYPYYSAFQILFPFLHRKTIKNYERFVVNLTAQYPNATLNFISHSFGTYLTVNTLSSSDIERNASIGKIILCGSVLKSDYDMASLIEKCQPKLIVNDCGIKDLPLVLCNTVVWGLGNAGRNGFYGYSPLLKNRFFDGGHSYFFTNSGFMDEYWLPFIFDDVFIECDGRKKTEANDLVQSLFSLLPHIIIPGCCIILLVLLVLNVF
;
A
#
# COMPACT_ATOMS: atom_id res chain seq x y z
N MET A 1 3.18 4.43 -14.12
CA MET A 1 4.38 3.91 -14.84
C MET A 1 4.13 4.13 -16.32
N ILE A 2 5.05 4.79 -17.03
CA ILE A 2 4.96 5.02 -18.49
C ILE A 2 5.26 3.70 -19.20
N ARG A 3 4.49 3.37 -20.24
CA ARG A 3 4.71 2.19 -21.08
C ARG A 3 4.96 2.62 -22.52
N ILE A 4 6.07 2.18 -23.09
CA ILE A 4 6.50 2.54 -24.45
C ILE A 4 6.66 1.29 -25.29
N LEU A 5 6.15 1.34 -26.52
CA LEU A 5 6.37 0.32 -27.53
C LEU A 5 7.25 0.88 -28.64
N ILE A 6 8.31 0.17 -28.99
CA ILE A 6 9.18 0.45 -30.13
C ILE A 6 8.94 -0.63 -31.16
N ILE A 7 8.68 -0.24 -32.42
CA ILE A 7 8.63 -1.17 -33.55
C ILE A 7 9.61 -0.68 -34.59
N GLU A 8 10.76 -1.35 -34.67
CA GLU A 8 11.93 -0.96 -35.43
C GLU A 8 12.76 -2.20 -35.78
N ASP A 9 13.04 -2.45 -37.05
CA ASP A 9 13.80 -3.62 -37.51
C ASP A 9 15.33 -3.38 -37.56
N ASP A 10 15.76 -2.14 -37.79
CA ASP A 10 17.20 -1.79 -37.73
C ASP A 10 17.69 -1.79 -36.28
N GLU A 11 18.66 -2.66 -35.97
CA GLU A 11 19.19 -2.85 -34.62
C GLU A 11 19.94 -1.60 -34.10
N ASN A 12 20.66 -0.86 -34.96
CA ASN A 12 21.36 0.34 -34.54
C ASN A 12 20.36 1.44 -34.17
N LYS A 13 19.42 1.70 -35.07
CA LYS A 13 18.36 2.69 -34.85
C LYS A 13 17.51 2.35 -33.60
N ARG A 14 17.16 1.07 -33.39
CA ARG A 14 16.49 0.62 -32.18
C ARG A 14 17.31 0.87 -30.92
N THR A 15 18.63 0.59 -30.97
CA THR A 15 19.55 0.86 -29.86
C THR A 15 19.63 2.34 -29.54
N ASP A 16 19.67 3.22 -30.55
CA ASP A 16 19.68 4.66 -30.34
C ASP A 16 18.40 5.16 -29.68
N ILE A 17 17.24 4.64 -30.11
CA ILE A 17 15.95 4.93 -29.47
C ILE A 17 15.96 4.48 -27.99
N GLU A 18 16.40 3.26 -27.70
CA GLU A 18 16.51 2.73 -26.34
C GLU A 18 17.45 3.58 -25.46
N ASN A 19 18.60 4.00 -26.00
CA ASN A 19 19.53 4.90 -25.32
C ASN A 19 18.89 6.26 -24.99
N VAL A 20 18.07 6.82 -25.88
CA VAL A 20 17.33 8.06 -25.62
C VAL A 20 16.33 7.86 -24.50
N LEU A 21 15.60 6.74 -24.46
CA LEU A 21 14.68 6.41 -23.38
C LEU A 21 15.39 6.31 -22.04
N GLU A 22 16.49 5.57 -21.98
CA GLU A 22 17.26 5.35 -20.74
C GLU A 22 17.87 6.66 -20.20
N ARG A 23 18.38 7.55 -21.06
CA ARG A 23 18.83 8.90 -20.67
C ARG A 23 17.71 9.76 -20.09
N ASN A 24 16.45 9.48 -20.43
CA ASN A 24 15.28 10.16 -19.89
C ASN A 24 14.62 9.40 -18.71
N GLY A 25 15.33 8.44 -18.12
CA GLY A 25 14.89 7.70 -16.92
C GLY A 25 13.86 6.60 -17.19
N ILE A 26 13.69 6.19 -18.44
CA ILE A 26 12.80 5.08 -18.82
C ILE A 26 13.64 3.83 -19.05
N HIS A 27 13.56 2.87 -18.17
CA HIS A 27 14.30 1.60 -18.21
C HIS A 27 13.38 0.40 -18.39
N LYS A 28 13.92 -0.75 -18.84
CA LYS A 28 13.14 -2.00 -18.84
C LYS A 28 12.68 -2.34 -17.42
N PRO A 29 11.43 -2.82 -17.23
CA PRO A 29 10.45 -3.25 -18.24
C PRO A 29 9.45 -2.17 -18.69
N SER A 30 9.76 -0.86 -18.59
CA SER A 30 8.85 0.22 -19.00
C SER A 30 8.74 0.37 -20.52
N TYR A 31 9.61 -0.24 -21.29
CA TYR A 31 9.50 -0.30 -22.74
C TYR A 31 9.70 -1.72 -23.29
N ILE A 32 9.07 -1.99 -24.42
CA ILE A 32 9.13 -3.24 -25.19
C ILE A 32 9.53 -2.89 -26.62
N SER A 33 10.45 -3.66 -27.22
CA SER A 33 10.90 -3.48 -28.60
C SER A 33 10.57 -4.70 -29.45
N HIS A 34 10.04 -4.49 -30.65
CA HIS A 34 9.81 -5.52 -31.67
C HIS A 34 10.43 -5.10 -32.98
N ASP A 35 10.87 -6.06 -33.78
CA ASP A 35 11.49 -5.89 -35.09
C ASP A 35 10.54 -6.10 -36.28
N ASN A 36 9.25 -6.34 -36.00
CA ASN A 36 8.26 -6.65 -37.02
C ASN A 36 6.86 -6.20 -36.64
N ILE A 37 5.98 -6.12 -37.64
CA ILE A 37 4.59 -5.68 -37.54
C ILE A 37 3.75 -6.65 -36.69
N GLN A 38 3.93 -7.95 -36.87
CA GLN A 38 3.07 -8.95 -36.23
C GLN A 38 3.18 -8.92 -34.71
N ASP A 39 4.38 -8.89 -34.18
CA ASP A 39 4.64 -8.87 -32.73
C ASP A 39 4.24 -7.51 -32.14
N GLY A 40 4.50 -6.41 -32.85
CA GLY A 40 4.02 -5.09 -32.47
C GLY A 40 2.50 -5.04 -32.32
N LEU A 41 1.76 -5.60 -33.28
CA LEU A 41 0.31 -5.65 -33.23
C LEU A 41 -0.21 -6.58 -32.12
N ASN A 42 0.47 -7.67 -31.83
CA ASN A 42 0.10 -8.55 -30.72
C ASN A 42 0.23 -7.79 -29.38
N SER A 43 1.32 -7.06 -29.17
CA SER A 43 1.48 -6.23 -27.98
C SER A 43 0.39 -5.14 -27.87
N LEU A 44 0.01 -4.51 -28.98
CA LEU A 44 -1.04 -3.48 -29.02
C LEU A 44 -2.46 -4.02 -28.75
N LYS A 45 -2.69 -5.32 -28.85
CA LYS A 45 -3.96 -5.95 -28.44
C LYS A 45 -4.04 -6.18 -26.93
N GLU A 46 -2.90 -6.45 -26.31
CA GLU A 46 -2.85 -6.91 -24.92
C GLU A 46 -2.50 -5.78 -23.93
N ILE A 47 -1.68 -4.81 -24.40
CA ILE A 47 -1.10 -3.78 -23.53
C ILE A 47 -1.45 -2.39 -24.04
N LYS A 48 -1.98 -1.53 -23.16
CA LYS A 48 -2.11 -0.10 -23.40
C LYS A 48 -0.77 0.57 -23.23
N PHE A 49 -0.24 1.16 -24.31
CA PHE A 49 0.98 1.97 -24.30
C PHE A 49 0.67 3.46 -24.24
N ASP A 50 1.55 4.22 -23.62
CA ASP A 50 1.48 5.69 -23.62
C ASP A 50 2.11 6.27 -24.88
N ILE A 51 3.23 5.68 -25.33
CA ILE A 51 3.94 6.11 -26.54
C ILE A 51 4.20 4.89 -27.44
N LEU A 52 3.93 5.04 -28.72
CA LEU A 52 4.39 4.14 -29.79
C LEU A 52 5.44 4.87 -30.62
N ILE A 53 6.65 4.32 -30.71
CA ILE A 53 7.70 4.75 -31.63
C ILE A 53 7.71 3.75 -32.78
N LEU A 54 7.48 4.25 -33.99
CA LEU A 54 7.13 3.42 -35.15
C LEU A 54 8.00 3.76 -36.35
N ASP A 55 8.80 2.81 -36.81
CA ASP A 55 9.40 2.93 -38.14
C ASP A 55 8.35 2.75 -39.24
N LEU A 56 8.54 3.42 -40.35
CA LEU A 56 7.65 3.33 -41.51
C LEU A 56 7.93 2.09 -42.34
N GLN A 57 9.19 1.72 -42.48
CA GLN A 57 9.62 0.59 -43.30
C GLN A 57 9.86 -0.64 -42.40
N LEU A 58 8.88 -1.51 -42.32
CA LEU A 58 8.90 -2.67 -41.44
C LEU A 58 8.55 -3.97 -42.18
N PRO A 59 9.17 -5.09 -41.79
CA PRO A 59 8.78 -6.39 -42.25
C PRO A 59 7.48 -6.87 -41.56
N GLN A 60 6.72 -7.71 -42.25
CA GLN A 60 5.52 -8.30 -41.68
C GLN A 60 5.85 -9.25 -40.51
N ARG A 61 6.93 -10.03 -40.65
CA ARG A 61 7.54 -10.92 -39.66
C ARG A 61 9.05 -10.77 -39.74
N SER A 62 9.77 -11.19 -38.70
CA SER A 62 11.25 -11.06 -38.64
C SER A 62 12.01 -11.74 -39.79
N ASP A 63 11.38 -12.74 -40.46
CA ASP A 63 11.94 -13.48 -41.61
C ASP A 63 11.56 -12.88 -42.96
N SER A 64 10.77 -11.83 -43.01
CA SER A 64 10.28 -11.21 -44.25
C SER A 64 10.99 -9.89 -44.59
N SER A 65 10.99 -9.51 -45.87
CA SER A 65 11.57 -8.24 -46.30
C SER A 65 10.74 -7.05 -45.82
N PRO A 66 11.39 -5.93 -45.38
CA PRO A 66 10.69 -4.70 -45.02
C PRO A 66 9.88 -4.12 -46.19
N LYS A 67 8.69 -3.60 -45.88
CA LYS A 67 7.82 -2.91 -46.85
C LYS A 67 7.81 -1.41 -46.52
N GLU A 68 7.82 -0.58 -47.56
CA GLU A 68 7.80 0.88 -47.43
C GLU A 68 6.64 1.45 -46.61
N ASP A 69 5.49 0.77 -46.63
CA ASP A 69 4.27 1.15 -45.91
C ASP A 69 3.96 0.24 -44.70
N GLY A 70 4.94 -0.58 -44.31
CA GLY A 70 4.78 -1.57 -43.25
C GLY A 70 4.30 -0.96 -41.95
N GLY A 71 4.98 0.06 -41.44
CA GLY A 71 4.58 0.79 -40.24
C GLY A 71 3.28 1.57 -40.42
N VAL A 72 3.05 2.17 -41.59
CA VAL A 72 1.79 2.86 -41.87
C VAL A 72 0.60 1.93 -41.80
N SER A 73 0.77 0.65 -42.17
CA SER A 73 -0.28 -0.36 -42.07
C SER A 73 -0.77 -0.59 -40.62
N ILE A 74 0.10 -0.37 -39.62
CA ILE A 74 -0.27 -0.42 -38.19
C ILE A 74 -1.25 0.71 -37.88
N LEU A 75 -1.00 1.93 -38.36
CA LEU A 75 -1.90 3.07 -38.11
C LEU A 75 -3.33 2.83 -38.61
N TYR A 76 -3.47 2.19 -39.77
CA TYR A 76 -4.80 1.81 -40.26
C TYR A 76 -5.50 0.80 -39.38
N LYS A 77 -4.75 -0.17 -38.82
CA LYS A 77 -5.30 -1.21 -37.95
C LYS A 77 -5.65 -0.68 -36.58
N LEU A 78 -4.97 0.33 -36.05
CA LEU A 78 -5.24 0.96 -34.76
C LEU A 78 -6.65 1.58 -34.69
N SER A 79 -7.27 1.91 -35.82
CA SER A 79 -8.66 2.39 -35.87
C SER A 79 -9.70 1.29 -35.65
N ALA A 80 -9.29 0.01 -35.59
CA ALA A 80 -10.20 -1.11 -35.35
C ALA A 80 -10.42 -1.36 -33.87
N VAL A 81 -11.61 -1.83 -33.50
CA VAL A 81 -12.07 -2.02 -32.10
C VAL A 81 -11.19 -2.94 -31.25
N ASN A 82 -10.36 -3.76 -31.88
CA ASN A 82 -9.58 -4.81 -31.18
C ASN A 82 -8.17 -4.34 -30.73
N PHE A 83 -7.82 -3.05 -30.87
CA PHE A 83 -6.52 -2.54 -30.50
C PHE A 83 -6.61 -1.48 -29.41
N LEU A 84 -5.65 -1.51 -28.48
CA LEU A 84 -5.49 -0.51 -27.44
C LEU A 84 -4.62 0.64 -27.97
N THR A 85 -5.27 1.67 -28.53
CA THR A 85 -4.61 2.79 -29.20
C THR A 85 -3.65 3.51 -28.25
N PRO A 86 -2.37 3.71 -28.62
CA PRO A 86 -1.41 4.50 -27.84
C PRO A 86 -1.86 5.96 -27.66
N THR A 87 -1.41 6.61 -26.60
CA THR A 87 -1.73 8.04 -26.37
C THR A 87 -0.97 8.94 -27.33
N TYR A 88 0.29 8.61 -27.64
CA TYR A 88 1.14 9.30 -28.57
C TYR A 88 1.75 8.31 -29.56
N ILE A 89 1.89 8.74 -30.81
CA ILE A 89 2.56 7.99 -31.87
C ILE A 89 3.65 8.90 -32.46
N ILE A 90 4.87 8.41 -32.50
CA ILE A 90 6.03 9.08 -33.11
C ILE A 90 6.48 8.21 -34.29
N GLY A 91 6.27 8.70 -35.49
CA GLY A 91 6.81 8.06 -36.68
C GLY A 91 8.29 8.42 -36.86
N LEU A 92 9.10 7.46 -37.26
CA LEU A 92 10.53 7.64 -37.48
C LEU A 92 10.95 6.96 -38.76
N THR A 93 11.68 7.63 -39.61
CA THR A 93 12.19 7.06 -40.88
C THR A 93 13.55 7.59 -41.22
N GLN A 94 14.40 6.77 -41.83
CA GLN A 94 15.66 7.16 -42.40
C GLN A 94 15.56 7.52 -43.92
N TYR A 95 14.33 7.46 -44.48
CA TYR A 95 14.08 7.69 -45.90
C TYR A 95 13.29 8.99 -46.10
N PRO A 96 13.95 10.08 -46.61
CA PRO A 96 13.28 11.38 -46.80
C PRO A 96 12.02 11.30 -47.70
N ALA A 97 12.03 10.43 -48.70
CA ALA A 97 10.88 10.23 -49.58
C ALA A 97 9.66 9.69 -48.86
N LEU A 98 9.84 8.84 -47.87
CA LEU A 98 8.73 8.32 -47.05
C LEU A 98 8.23 9.37 -46.06
N LEU A 99 9.13 10.21 -45.55
CA LEU A 99 8.77 11.33 -44.69
C LEU A 99 7.80 12.27 -45.43
N GLU A 100 8.16 12.68 -46.64
CA GLU A 100 7.34 13.57 -47.46
C GLU A 100 5.98 12.92 -47.84
N LYS A 101 6.02 11.66 -48.28
CA LYS A 101 4.85 10.87 -48.70
C LYS A 101 3.81 10.69 -47.59
N TYR A 102 4.24 10.50 -46.35
CA TYR A 102 3.33 10.15 -45.23
C TYR A 102 3.14 11.27 -44.20
N ALA A 103 3.83 12.42 -44.33
CA ALA A 103 3.72 13.56 -43.41
C ALA A 103 2.26 14.01 -43.21
N GLU A 104 1.48 14.10 -44.29
CA GLU A 104 0.08 14.51 -44.24
C GLU A 104 -0.78 13.47 -43.50
N LYS A 105 -0.52 12.18 -43.69
CA LYS A 105 -1.22 11.10 -43.01
C LYS A 105 -1.00 11.14 -41.50
N PHE A 106 0.23 11.32 -41.04
CA PHE A 106 0.53 11.47 -39.60
C PHE A 106 -0.12 12.73 -39.03
N ARG A 107 -0.05 13.84 -39.76
CA ARG A 107 -0.70 15.11 -39.38
C ARG A 107 -2.22 14.99 -39.28
N SER A 108 -2.87 14.21 -40.16
CA SER A 108 -4.34 14.02 -40.14
C SER A 108 -4.84 13.28 -38.89
N ILE A 109 -3.97 12.64 -38.12
CA ILE A 109 -4.26 11.96 -36.88
C ILE A 109 -3.53 12.59 -35.67
N ASP A 110 -3.11 13.85 -35.79
CA ASP A 110 -2.41 14.67 -34.79
C ASP A 110 -1.06 14.08 -34.31
N PHE A 111 -0.37 13.33 -35.17
CA PHE A 111 0.95 12.78 -34.87
C PHE A 111 1.99 13.28 -35.84
N ASN A 112 3.28 13.16 -35.43
CA ASN A 112 4.40 13.60 -36.25
C ASN A 112 5.26 12.43 -36.69
N ILE A 113 5.86 12.61 -37.86
CA ILE A 113 6.91 11.75 -38.38
C ILE A 113 8.23 12.56 -38.42
N PHE A 114 9.34 11.94 -38.10
CA PHE A 114 10.63 12.56 -37.97
C PHE A 114 11.64 11.84 -38.86
N ASP A 115 12.62 12.63 -39.37
CA ASP A 115 13.82 12.10 -39.98
C ASP A 115 14.76 11.57 -38.87
N TYR A 116 15.20 10.32 -39.03
CA TYR A 116 16.12 9.70 -38.08
C TYR A 116 17.47 10.42 -37.96
N TYR A 117 17.93 11.03 -39.07
CA TYR A 117 19.26 11.70 -39.14
C TYR A 117 19.31 13.06 -38.47
N ASN A 118 18.22 13.57 -37.96
CA ASN A 118 18.20 14.76 -37.12
C ASN A 118 17.74 14.44 -35.70
N ASP A 119 18.09 15.30 -34.71
CA ASP A 119 17.81 15.04 -33.29
C ASP A 119 16.37 15.42 -32.86
N ASP A 120 15.51 15.86 -33.77
CA ASP A 120 14.15 16.35 -33.44
C ASP A 120 13.28 15.26 -32.84
N TRP A 121 13.45 14.02 -33.27
CA TRP A 121 12.73 12.87 -32.71
C TRP A 121 13.09 12.60 -31.25
N ALA A 122 14.35 12.74 -30.87
CA ALA A 122 14.81 12.56 -29.49
C ALA A 122 14.20 13.63 -28.57
N HIS A 123 14.16 14.89 -29.06
CA HIS A 123 13.45 15.98 -28.35
C HIS A 123 11.96 15.74 -28.25
N ALA A 124 11.32 15.22 -29.29
CA ALA A 124 9.90 14.87 -29.27
C ALA A 124 9.60 13.77 -28.23
N ILE A 125 10.40 12.70 -28.18
CA ILE A 125 10.28 11.63 -27.17
C ILE A 125 10.39 12.22 -25.75
N LYS A 126 11.43 13.01 -25.48
CA LYS A 126 11.65 13.66 -24.19
C LYS A 126 10.45 14.50 -23.79
N SER A 127 9.96 15.36 -24.67
CA SER A 127 8.80 16.23 -24.41
C SER A 127 7.53 15.42 -24.08
N LYS A 128 7.28 14.32 -24.80
CA LYS A 128 6.12 13.45 -24.52
C LYS A 128 6.24 12.74 -23.18
N ILE A 129 7.43 12.27 -22.83
CA ILE A 129 7.69 11.68 -21.49
C ILE A 129 7.42 12.74 -20.41
N GLU A 130 7.96 13.95 -20.53
CA GLU A 130 7.74 15.04 -19.57
C GLU A 130 6.26 15.41 -19.44
N TRP A 131 5.50 15.46 -20.55
CA TRP A 131 4.07 15.75 -20.52
C TRP A 131 3.27 14.64 -19.84
N ILE A 132 3.61 13.36 -20.07
CA ILE A 132 2.95 12.24 -19.39
C ILE A 132 3.24 12.31 -17.90
N ILE A 133 4.48 12.54 -17.49
CA ILE A 133 4.85 12.70 -16.07
C ILE A 133 4.10 13.87 -15.44
N ALA A 134 4.08 15.03 -16.10
CA ALA A 134 3.35 16.21 -15.61
C ALA A 134 1.85 15.96 -15.52
N SER A 135 1.25 15.30 -16.51
CA SER A 135 -0.17 14.92 -16.52
C SER A 135 -0.50 13.94 -15.39
N GLN A 136 0.31 12.91 -15.19
CA GLN A 136 0.15 11.96 -14.09
C GLN A 136 0.26 12.67 -12.73
N LYS A 137 1.25 13.56 -12.57
CA LYS A 137 1.41 14.39 -11.37
C LYS A 137 0.20 15.31 -11.14
N THR A 138 -0.29 15.96 -12.19
CA THR A 138 -1.49 16.82 -12.14
C THR A 138 -2.75 16.02 -11.82
N HIS A 139 -2.87 14.80 -12.35
CA HIS A 139 -3.98 13.88 -12.05
C HIS A 139 -3.96 13.42 -10.59
N LEU A 140 -2.77 13.16 -10.04
CA LEU A 140 -2.58 12.85 -8.62
C LEU A 140 -2.95 14.06 -7.75
N LEU A 141 -2.57 15.26 -8.16
CA LEU A 141 -2.91 16.52 -7.45
C LEU A 141 -4.39 16.91 -7.58
N ARG A 142 -5.09 16.50 -8.63
CA ARG A 142 -6.52 16.78 -8.88
C ARG A 142 -7.47 15.70 -8.37
N GLN A 143 -6.99 14.53 -7.93
CA GLN A 143 -7.86 13.61 -7.22
C GLN A 143 -8.26 14.26 -5.90
N PRO A 144 -9.56 14.38 -5.59
CA PRO A 144 -9.99 14.86 -4.29
C PRO A 144 -9.34 13.99 -3.22
N ASP A 145 -8.97 14.61 -2.11
CA ASP A 145 -8.38 13.93 -0.96
C ASP A 145 -9.17 12.65 -0.67
N LYS A 146 -8.57 11.51 -1.00
CA LYS A 146 -9.22 10.21 -0.75
C LYS A 146 -8.92 9.81 0.67
N ASP A 147 -9.96 9.62 1.45
CA ASP A 147 -9.83 8.87 2.69
C ASP A 147 -9.44 7.42 2.37
N ILE A 148 -8.28 7.02 2.84
CA ILE A 148 -7.81 5.63 2.75
C ILE A 148 -7.92 5.01 4.13
N TYR A 149 -8.63 3.88 4.22
CA TYR A 149 -8.78 3.13 5.45
C TYR A 149 -7.90 1.88 5.37
N VAL A 150 -6.89 1.81 6.24
CA VAL A 150 -6.00 0.67 6.39
C VAL A 150 -6.52 -0.20 7.51
N LEU A 151 -7.00 -1.40 7.17
CA LEU A 151 -7.52 -2.36 8.13
C LEU A 151 -6.46 -3.42 8.42
N THR A 152 -6.01 -3.52 9.67
CA THR A 152 -4.94 -4.45 10.07
C THR A 152 -5.46 -5.43 11.11
N HIS A 153 -5.52 -6.71 10.74
CA HIS A 153 -6.02 -7.77 11.62
C HIS A 153 -4.99 -8.16 12.70
N GLY A 154 -5.45 -8.90 13.70
CA GLY A 154 -4.61 -9.56 14.71
C GLY A 154 -4.04 -10.88 14.19
N ILE A 155 -3.30 -11.55 15.05
CA ILE A 155 -2.87 -12.93 14.84
C ILE A 155 -4.04 -13.89 15.09
N MET A 156 -3.94 -15.11 14.53
CA MET A 156 -4.96 -16.16 14.70
C MET A 156 -6.37 -15.75 14.25
N THR A 157 -6.49 -14.72 13.41
CA THR A 157 -7.76 -14.30 12.84
C THR A 157 -7.73 -14.40 11.32
N SER A 158 -8.87 -14.75 10.74
CA SER A 158 -9.04 -14.80 9.27
C SER A 158 -9.32 -13.41 8.66
N GLY A 159 -9.37 -12.36 9.48
CA GLY A 159 -9.71 -11.03 9.01
C GLY A 159 -11.17 -10.83 8.59
N LYS A 160 -12.07 -11.75 8.93
CA LYS A 160 -13.50 -11.68 8.55
C LYS A 160 -14.15 -10.34 8.93
N TRP A 161 -13.80 -9.78 10.10
CA TRP A 161 -14.31 -8.49 10.52
C TRP A 161 -13.93 -7.34 9.58
N GLN A 162 -12.82 -7.48 8.84
CA GLN A 162 -12.39 -6.48 7.85
C GLN A 162 -13.35 -6.48 6.65
N ASP A 163 -13.90 -7.64 6.28
CA ASP A 163 -14.87 -7.75 5.19
C ASP A 163 -16.19 -7.10 5.62
N ASP A 164 -16.65 -7.39 6.86
CA ASP A 164 -17.87 -6.81 7.41
C ASP A 164 -17.76 -5.28 7.52
N LEU A 165 -16.63 -4.78 8.01
CA LEU A 165 -16.39 -3.35 8.10
C LEU A 165 -16.27 -2.69 6.71
N GLU A 166 -15.62 -3.34 5.74
CA GLU A 166 -15.53 -2.83 4.36
C GLU A 166 -16.91 -2.62 3.74
N VAL A 167 -17.81 -3.59 3.91
CA VAL A 167 -19.21 -3.47 3.42
C VAL A 167 -19.89 -2.26 4.06
N LYS A 168 -19.77 -2.11 5.39
CA LYS A 168 -20.38 -0.99 6.12
C LYS A 168 -19.82 0.37 5.68
N LEU A 169 -18.50 0.48 5.51
CA LEU A 169 -17.84 1.70 5.08
C LEU A 169 -18.26 2.09 3.64
N LYS A 170 -18.28 1.14 2.71
CA LYS A 170 -18.69 1.38 1.31
C LYS A 170 -20.16 1.77 1.18
N ASN A 171 -21.02 1.24 2.04
CA ASN A 171 -22.44 1.60 2.04
C ASN A 171 -22.70 3.05 2.51
N LYS A 172 -21.81 3.60 3.36
CA LYS A 172 -21.93 4.98 3.84
C LYS A 172 -21.30 6.01 2.90
N LYS A 173 -20.18 5.67 2.27
CA LYS A 173 -19.45 6.60 1.39
C LYS A 173 -18.78 5.84 0.26
N THR A 174 -19.10 6.18 -0.98
CA THR A 174 -18.61 5.48 -2.18
C THR A 174 -17.19 5.89 -2.59
N ASN A 175 -16.75 7.11 -2.24
CA ASN A 175 -15.44 7.65 -2.64
C ASN A 175 -14.38 7.44 -1.54
N ILE A 176 -14.28 6.23 -1.01
CA ILE A 176 -13.25 5.83 -0.05
C ILE A 176 -12.45 4.66 -0.62
N LYS A 177 -11.19 4.54 -0.20
CA LYS A 177 -10.36 3.39 -0.52
C LYS A 177 -10.10 2.59 0.74
N ILE A 178 -10.36 1.29 0.67
CA ILE A 178 -10.14 0.37 1.79
C ILE A 178 -9.03 -0.58 1.40
N ILE A 179 -8.04 -0.73 2.26
CA ILE A 179 -6.90 -1.62 2.07
C ILE A 179 -6.80 -2.52 3.29
N LYS A 180 -7.00 -3.82 3.07
CA LYS A 180 -6.82 -4.84 4.10
C LYS A 180 -5.39 -5.32 4.06
N TYR A 181 -4.63 -5.01 5.10
CA TYR A 181 -3.28 -5.55 5.23
C TYR A 181 -3.34 -6.94 5.85
N THR A 182 -2.84 -7.90 5.11
CA THR A 182 -2.75 -9.29 5.55
C THR A 182 -1.29 -9.70 5.68
N TYR A 183 -0.98 -10.47 6.71
CA TYR A 183 0.34 -11.04 6.94
C TYR A 183 0.22 -12.52 7.29
N PRO A 184 1.31 -13.31 7.18
CA PRO A 184 1.27 -14.74 7.45
C PRO A 184 0.70 -15.04 8.83
N TYR A 185 -0.07 -16.12 8.92
CA TYR A 185 -0.62 -16.61 10.17
C TYR A 185 0.52 -16.91 11.17
N TYR A 186 0.44 -16.31 12.34
CA TYR A 186 1.32 -16.64 13.46
C TYR A 186 0.56 -17.48 14.48
N SER A 187 1.16 -18.60 14.89
CA SER A 187 0.67 -19.35 16.03
C SER A 187 0.91 -18.56 17.33
N ALA A 188 0.11 -18.84 18.36
CA ALA A 188 0.29 -18.24 19.68
C ALA A 188 1.73 -18.43 20.21
N PHE A 189 2.38 -19.54 19.88
CA PHE A 189 3.77 -19.82 20.28
C PHE A 189 4.78 -18.89 19.60
N GLN A 190 4.59 -18.56 18.33
CA GLN A 190 5.51 -17.70 17.58
C GLN A 190 5.50 -16.26 18.09
N ILE A 191 4.44 -15.83 18.78
CA ILE A 191 4.34 -14.49 19.38
C ILE A 191 5.29 -14.32 20.56
N LEU A 192 5.59 -15.40 21.27
CA LEU A 192 6.51 -15.38 22.40
C LEU A 192 7.92 -14.90 22.00
N PHE A 193 8.26 -14.95 20.72
CA PHE A 193 9.59 -14.63 20.22
C PHE A 193 9.61 -13.31 19.43
N PRO A 194 9.96 -12.17 20.02
CA PRO A 194 9.95 -10.85 19.36
C PRO A 194 10.78 -10.76 18.08
N PHE A 195 11.86 -11.55 17.96
CA PHE A 195 12.71 -11.56 16.77
C PHE A 195 11.98 -12.08 15.51
N LEU A 196 10.97 -12.94 15.67
CA LEU A 196 10.15 -13.42 14.55
C LEU A 196 9.25 -12.33 13.97
N HIS A 197 8.91 -11.32 14.79
CA HIS A 197 8.06 -10.21 14.38
C HIS A 197 8.78 -9.13 13.58
N ARG A 198 10.11 -9.04 13.67
CA ARG A 198 10.91 -7.98 13.02
C ARG A 198 10.67 -7.89 11.50
N LYS A 199 10.56 -9.04 10.86
CA LYS A 199 10.28 -9.10 9.40
C LYS A 199 8.88 -8.54 9.09
N THR A 200 7.88 -8.89 9.89
CA THR A 200 6.51 -8.42 9.71
C THR A 200 6.40 -6.92 9.96
N ILE A 201 7.07 -6.41 11.00
CA ILE A 201 7.12 -4.96 11.28
C ILE A 201 7.74 -4.22 10.09
N LYS A 202 8.91 -4.66 9.59
CA LYS A 202 9.55 -4.04 8.42
C LYS A 202 8.71 -4.14 7.14
N ASN A 203 7.97 -5.23 6.96
CA ASN A 203 7.08 -5.36 5.80
C ASN A 203 5.89 -4.42 5.89
N TYR A 204 5.32 -4.25 7.09
CA TYR A 204 4.23 -3.31 7.32
C TYR A 204 4.71 -1.86 7.16
N GLU A 205 5.88 -1.54 7.67
CA GLU A 205 6.52 -0.23 7.49
C GLU A 205 6.71 0.10 5.99
N ARG A 206 7.32 -0.81 5.21
CA ARG A 206 7.44 -0.64 3.75
C ARG A 206 6.09 -0.48 3.06
N PHE A 207 5.09 -1.24 3.49
CA PHE A 207 3.73 -1.12 2.96
C PHE A 207 3.18 0.29 3.22
N VAL A 208 3.29 0.84 4.44
CA VAL A 208 2.80 2.19 4.76
C VAL A 208 3.60 3.26 3.99
N VAL A 209 4.94 3.15 3.93
CA VAL A 209 5.79 4.06 3.13
C VAL A 209 5.38 4.04 1.65
N ASN A 210 5.19 2.86 1.06
CA ASN A 210 4.73 2.76 -0.33
C ASN A 210 3.33 3.37 -0.52
N LEU A 211 2.46 3.22 0.47
CA LEU A 211 1.11 3.79 0.43
C LEU A 211 1.15 5.31 0.46
N THR A 212 1.98 5.93 1.33
CA THR A 212 2.14 7.39 1.37
C THR A 212 2.74 7.93 0.07
N ALA A 213 3.70 7.22 -0.52
CA ALA A 213 4.29 7.59 -1.80
C ALA A 213 3.28 7.47 -2.97
N GLN A 214 2.41 6.45 -2.93
CA GLN A 214 1.39 6.23 -3.96
C GLN A 214 0.23 7.24 -3.87
N TYR A 215 -0.08 7.73 -2.67
CA TYR A 215 -1.20 8.62 -2.38
C TYR A 215 -0.75 9.83 -1.53
N PRO A 216 0.07 10.74 -2.07
CA PRO A 216 0.71 11.80 -1.29
C PRO A 216 -0.28 12.82 -0.69
N ASN A 217 -1.48 12.95 -1.27
CA ASN A 217 -2.51 13.89 -0.79
C ASN A 217 -3.67 13.18 -0.08
N ALA A 218 -3.51 11.89 0.26
CA ALA A 218 -4.56 11.14 0.94
C ALA A 218 -4.48 11.33 2.45
N THR A 219 -5.64 11.23 3.10
CA THR A 219 -5.72 11.04 4.55
C THR A 219 -5.75 9.54 4.85
N LEU A 220 -4.73 9.06 5.56
CA LEU A 220 -4.63 7.66 5.98
C LEU A 220 -5.30 7.48 7.33
N ASN A 221 -6.34 6.66 7.37
CA ASN A 221 -7.04 6.26 8.58
C ASN A 221 -6.70 4.80 8.89
N PHE A 222 -6.43 4.47 10.14
CA PHE A 222 -6.02 3.13 10.55
C PHE A 222 -7.05 2.51 11.49
N ILE A 223 -7.44 1.27 11.24
CA ILE A 223 -8.30 0.48 12.12
C ILE A 223 -7.59 -0.85 12.34
N SER A 224 -7.13 -1.06 13.57
CA SER A 224 -6.20 -2.13 13.89
C SER A 224 -6.66 -2.91 15.12
N HIS A 225 -6.57 -4.25 15.02
CA HIS A 225 -6.95 -5.15 16.10
C HIS A 225 -5.74 -5.96 16.59
N SER A 226 -5.64 -6.14 17.90
CA SER A 226 -4.68 -7.05 18.54
C SER A 226 -3.23 -6.72 18.07
N PHE A 227 -2.50 -7.69 17.54
CA PHE A 227 -1.14 -7.47 17.04
C PHE A 227 -1.05 -6.43 15.90
N GLY A 228 -2.13 -6.23 15.15
CA GLY A 228 -2.22 -5.15 14.17
C GLY A 228 -2.03 -3.77 14.81
N THR A 229 -2.44 -3.57 16.07
CA THR A 229 -2.22 -2.32 16.80
C THR A 229 -0.74 -2.06 17.05
N TYR A 230 0.02 -3.12 17.36
CA TYR A 230 1.47 -3.05 17.52
C TYR A 230 2.17 -2.67 16.21
N LEU A 231 1.77 -3.30 15.09
CA LEU A 231 2.30 -2.97 13.76
C LEU A 231 2.05 -1.49 13.42
N THR A 232 0.81 -1.04 13.56
CA THR A 232 0.40 0.32 13.21
C THR A 232 1.12 1.36 14.06
N VAL A 233 1.10 1.23 15.38
CA VAL A 233 1.68 2.23 16.27
C VAL A 233 3.20 2.30 16.14
N ASN A 234 3.89 1.15 16.10
CA ASN A 234 5.35 1.15 15.93
C ASN A 234 5.77 1.73 14.57
N THR A 235 5.04 1.41 13.49
CA THR A 235 5.32 1.97 12.18
C THR A 235 5.12 3.49 12.14
N LEU A 236 4.02 3.99 12.71
CA LEU A 236 3.77 5.42 12.78
C LEU A 236 4.74 6.16 13.72
N SER A 237 5.29 5.50 14.72
CA SER A 237 6.33 6.05 15.60
C SER A 237 7.73 6.01 14.99
N SER A 238 7.98 5.21 13.94
CA SER A 238 9.29 5.09 13.30
C SER A 238 9.78 6.44 12.75
N SER A 239 11.11 6.69 12.84
CA SER A 239 11.72 7.91 12.31
C SER A 239 11.85 7.91 10.79
N ASP A 240 11.82 6.74 10.17
CA ASP A 240 12.16 6.55 8.76
C ASP A 240 10.97 6.70 7.79
N ILE A 241 9.77 7.03 8.32
CA ILE A 241 8.60 7.29 7.48
C ILE A 241 8.63 8.71 6.97
N GLU A 242 9.01 8.89 5.71
CA GLU A 242 8.77 10.14 4.98
C GLU A 242 7.27 10.34 4.79
N ARG A 243 6.74 11.46 5.28
CA ARG A 243 5.31 11.71 5.31
C ARG A 243 4.88 12.64 4.22
N ASN A 244 4.42 12.06 3.15
CA ASN A 244 3.74 12.78 2.09
C ASN A 244 2.20 12.71 2.20
N ALA A 245 1.67 12.01 3.23
CA ALA A 245 0.23 11.85 3.46
C ALA A 245 -0.15 12.25 4.88
N SER A 246 -1.36 12.79 5.05
CA SER A 246 -1.92 13.14 6.36
C SER A 246 -2.33 11.88 7.12
N ILE A 247 -2.15 11.85 8.44
CA ILE A 247 -2.70 10.80 9.29
C ILE A 247 -4.03 11.30 9.87
N GLY A 248 -5.09 10.58 9.54
CA GLY A 248 -6.43 10.89 10.00
C GLY A 248 -6.76 10.22 11.34
N LYS A 249 -7.82 9.44 11.35
CA LYS A 249 -8.31 8.73 12.54
C LYS A 249 -7.60 7.41 12.73
N ILE A 250 -7.33 7.07 13.99
CA ILE A 250 -6.73 5.79 14.37
C ILE A 250 -7.66 5.12 15.37
N ILE A 251 -8.15 3.93 15.04
CA ILE A 251 -8.90 3.05 15.94
C ILE A 251 -8.01 1.86 16.29
N LEU A 252 -7.73 1.70 17.56
CA LEU A 252 -7.03 0.55 18.12
C LEU A 252 -8.06 -0.25 18.93
N CYS A 253 -8.17 -1.55 18.74
CA CYS A 253 -9.06 -2.38 19.52
C CYS A 253 -8.34 -3.67 19.97
N GLY A 254 -8.51 -4.03 21.26
CA GLY A 254 -7.76 -5.13 21.85
C GLY A 254 -6.25 -4.94 21.75
N SER A 255 -5.75 -3.73 22.03
CA SER A 255 -4.35 -3.35 21.82
C SER A 255 -3.38 -4.14 22.68
N VAL A 256 -2.38 -4.74 22.05
CA VAL A 256 -1.26 -5.46 22.69
C VAL A 256 -0.09 -4.57 23.07
N LEU A 257 -0.22 -3.26 22.96
CA LEU A 257 0.79 -2.31 23.42
C LEU A 257 0.79 -2.22 24.95
N LYS A 258 1.90 -1.77 25.51
CA LYS A 258 1.96 -1.45 26.93
C LYS A 258 1.10 -0.24 27.25
N SER A 259 0.48 -0.21 28.43
CA SER A 259 -0.33 0.93 28.86
C SER A 259 0.49 2.22 29.06
N ASP A 260 1.78 2.10 29.33
CA ASP A 260 2.75 3.19 29.46
C ASP A 260 3.50 3.50 28.14
N TYR A 261 3.03 2.99 26.99
CA TYR A 261 3.63 3.31 25.70
C TYR A 261 3.58 4.82 25.45
N ASP A 262 4.67 5.38 24.94
CA ASP A 262 4.78 6.83 24.65
C ASP A 262 3.91 7.26 23.46
N MET A 263 2.61 7.39 23.74
CA MET A 263 1.64 7.88 22.77
C MET A 263 1.82 9.39 22.49
N ALA A 264 2.46 10.13 23.39
CA ALA A 264 2.71 11.56 23.19
C ALA A 264 3.69 11.78 22.02
N SER A 265 4.80 11.04 22.00
CA SER A 265 5.76 11.06 20.89
C SER A 265 5.10 10.69 19.55
N LEU A 266 4.23 9.67 19.52
CA LEU A 266 3.49 9.32 18.31
C LEU A 266 2.57 10.46 17.86
N ILE A 267 1.84 11.07 18.79
CA ILE A 267 0.91 12.19 18.50
C ILE A 267 1.68 13.39 17.95
N GLU A 268 2.77 13.78 18.59
CA GLU A 268 3.61 14.90 18.13
C GLU A 268 4.11 14.66 16.71
N LYS A 269 4.58 13.46 16.43
CA LYS A 269 5.16 13.09 15.16
C LYS A 269 4.12 12.94 14.05
N CYS A 270 2.98 12.30 14.32
CA CYS A 270 1.95 11.95 13.32
C CYS A 270 0.86 13.00 13.18
N GLN A 271 0.64 13.81 14.22
CA GLN A 271 -0.46 14.75 14.30
C GLN A 271 -1.80 14.15 13.82
N PRO A 272 -2.20 12.97 14.37
CA PRO A 272 -3.43 12.32 13.95
C PRO A 272 -4.63 13.20 14.33
N LYS A 273 -5.72 13.04 13.59
CA LYS A 273 -6.96 13.76 13.93
C LYS A 273 -7.50 13.36 15.30
N LEU A 274 -7.56 12.07 15.58
CA LEU A 274 -7.90 11.48 16.87
C LEU A 274 -7.54 10.00 16.92
N ILE A 275 -7.04 9.55 18.07
CA ILE A 275 -6.78 8.15 18.37
C ILE A 275 -7.82 7.66 19.36
N VAL A 276 -8.50 6.57 19.04
CA VAL A 276 -9.42 5.88 19.90
C VAL A 276 -8.87 4.49 20.22
N ASN A 277 -8.77 4.15 21.50
CA ASN A 277 -8.38 2.84 21.98
C ASN A 277 -9.57 2.16 22.63
N ASP A 278 -10.13 1.16 21.97
CA ASP A 278 -11.25 0.36 22.44
C ASP A 278 -10.75 -0.80 23.29
N CYS A 279 -11.09 -0.77 24.57
CA CYS A 279 -10.63 -1.70 25.58
C CYS A 279 -11.73 -2.71 25.97
N GLY A 280 -11.41 -3.99 25.92
CA GLY A 280 -12.25 -5.05 26.49
C GLY A 280 -11.84 -5.38 27.91
N ILE A 281 -12.60 -5.01 28.91
CA ILE A 281 -12.22 -5.21 30.34
C ILE A 281 -12.12 -6.68 30.75
N LYS A 282 -12.72 -7.58 29.97
CA LYS A 282 -12.65 -9.05 30.15
C LYS A 282 -11.68 -9.72 29.17
N ASP A 283 -10.76 -8.96 28.57
CA ASP A 283 -9.79 -9.48 27.61
C ASP A 283 -8.69 -10.30 28.33
N LEU A 284 -8.91 -11.60 28.42
CA LEU A 284 -7.97 -12.56 29.02
C LEU A 284 -6.72 -12.81 28.15
N PRO A 285 -6.78 -12.95 26.82
CA PRO A 285 -5.60 -13.00 25.96
C PRO A 285 -4.58 -11.91 26.23
N LEU A 286 -5.01 -10.67 26.49
CA LEU A 286 -4.08 -9.56 26.78
C LEU A 286 -3.41 -9.70 28.15
N VAL A 287 -4.06 -10.30 29.13
CA VAL A 287 -3.43 -10.58 30.41
C VAL A 287 -2.28 -11.56 30.22
N LEU A 288 -2.48 -12.61 29.43
CA LEU A 288 -1.43 -13.57 29.09
C LEU A 288 -0.31 -12.92 28.28
N CYS A 289 -0.64 -12.11 27.28
CA CYS A 289 0.37 -11.39 26.50
C CYS A 289 1.27 -10.51 27.36
N ASN A 290 0.70 -9.74 28.27
CA ASN A 290 1.43 -8.87 29.17
C ASN A 290 2.38 -9.62 30.13
N THR A 291 2.03 -10.87 30.50
CA THR A 291 2.81 -11.67 31.44
C THR A 291 3.93 -12.48 30.76
N VAL A 292 3.73 -12.93 29.52
CA VAL A 292 4.57 -13.95 28.90
C VAL A 292 5.37 -13.41 27.72
N VAL A 293 4.88 -12.36 27.05
CA VAL A 293 5.51 -11.85 25.83
C VAL A 293 6.28 -10.57 26.10
N TRP A 294 7.59 -10.65 26.01
CA TRP A 294 8.43 -9.46 26.19
C TRP A 294 8.14 -8.40 25.11
N GLY A 295 7.88 -7.17 25.55
CA GLY A 295 7.64 -6.03 24.68
C GLY A 295 6.19 -5.80 24.32
N LEU A 296 5.28 -6.73 24.63
CA LEU A 296 3.83 -6.55 24.52
C LEU A 296 3.22 -6.20 25.89
N GLY A 297 1.99 -5.76 25.87
CA GLY A 297 1.27 -5.29 27.04
C GLY A 297 -0.26 -5.50 26.90
N ASN A 298 -1.01 -4.72 27.63
CA ASN A 298 -2.45 -4.88 27.79
C ASN A 298 -3.24 -3.56 27.70
N ALA A 299 -2.74 -2.58 26.93
CA ALA A 299 -3.45 -1.31 26.73
C ALA A 299 -4.87 -1.48 26.17
N GLY A 300 -5.14 -2.56 25.42
CA GLY A 300 -6.50 -2.91 24.96
C GLY A 300 -7.43 -3.43 26.07
N ARG A 301 -6.96 -3.54 27.30
CA ARG A 301 -7.76 -3.86 28.50
C ARG A 301 -7.75 -2.71 29.49
N ASN A 302 -6.58 -2.16 29.81
CA ASN A 302 -6.39 -1.18 30.89
C ASN A 302 -6.40 0.26 30.36
N GLY A 303 -6.35 0.47 29.04
CA GLY A 303 -6.18 1.77 28.42
C GLY A 303 -4.72 2.17 28.36
N PHE A 304 -4.42 3.24 27.62
CA PHE A 304 -3.15 3.94 27.68
C PHE A 304 -3.18 4.92 28.86
N TYR A 305 -2.05 5.04 29.56
CA TYR A 305 -1.87 6.00 30.64
C TYR A 305 -1.54 7.39 30.08
N GLY A 306 -1.75 8.39 30.89
CA GLY A 306 -1.55 9.79 30.54
C GLY A 306 -2.78 10.43 29.94
N TYR A 307 -2.70 11.75 29.80
CA TYR A 307 -3.76 12.57 29.25
C TYR A 307 -3.31 13.22 27.93
N SER A 308 -4.10 13.02 26.90
CA SER A 308 -4.00 13.77 25.67
C SER A 308 -5.40 14.04 25.10
N PRO A 309 -5.70 15.25 24.60
CA PRO A 309 -6.96 15.52 23.94
C PRO A 309 -7.15 14.67 22.68
N LEU A 310 -6.05 14.22 22.06
CA LEU A 310 -6.03 13.41 20.83
C LEU A 310 -5.97 11.90 21.09
N LEU A 311 -6.04 11.45 22.34
CA LEU A 311 -6.09 10.03 22.70
C LEU A 311 -7.24 9.76 23.65
N LYS A 312 -8.16 8.92 23.24
CA LYS A 312 -9.34 8.54 24.02
C LYS A 312 -9.38 7.03 24.23
N ASN A 313 -9.51 6.61 25.48
CA ASN A 313 -9.81 5.21 25.81
C ASN A 313 -11.31 5.03 26.00
N ARG A 314 -11.89 3.95 25.45
CA ARG A 314 -13.26 3.49 25.75
C ARG A 314 -13.17 2.10 26.38
N PHE A 315 -14.01 1.82 27.36
CA PHE A 315 -13.99 0.56 28.10
C PHE A 315 -15.33 -0.16 27.96
N PHE A 316 -15.29 -1.39 27.46
CA PHE A 316 -16.46 -2.21 27.20
C PHE A 316 -16.43 -3.47 28.03
N ASP A 317 -17.59 -3.94 28.47
CA ASP A 317 -17.74 -5.17 29.24
C ASP A 317 -17.69 -6.40 28.31
N GLY A 318 -16.52 -6.61 27.68
CA GLY A 318 -16.28 -7.65 26.70
C GLY A 318 -14.85 -8.17 26.67
N GLY A 319 -14.63 -9.24 25.92
CA GLY A 319 -13.32 -9.86 25.70
C GLY A 319 -12.63 -9.37 24.42
N HIS A 320 -11.57 -10.08 24.00
CA HIS A 320 -10.66 -9.70 22.92
C HIS A 320 -11.33 -9.44 21.56
N SER A 321 -12.39 -10.17 21.23
CA SER A 321 -13.12 -10.06 19.96
C SER A 321 -14.47 -9.36 20.08
N TYR A 322 -14.77 -8.74 21.22
CA TYR A 322 -16.06 -8.11 21.51
C TYR A 322 -16.52 -7.14 20.42
N PHE A 323 -15.59 -6.39 19.86
CA PHE A 323 -15.80 -5.35 18.83
C PHE A 323 -16.39 -5.91 17.51
N PHE A 324 -16.29 -7.23 17.30
CA PHE A 324 -16.75 -7.93 16.10
C PHE A 324 -17.88 -8.90 16.37
N THR A 325 -17.97 -9.40 17.59
CA THR A 325 -19.00 -10.38 17.99
C THR A 325 -20.26 -9.71 18.49
N ASN A 326 -20.17 -8.45 18.93
CA ASN A 326 -21.32 -7.65 19.30
C ASN A 326 -21.96 -7.05 18.04
N SER A 327 -23.14 -7.54 17.69
CA SER A 327 -23.91 -7.03 16.55
C SER A 327 -24.29 -5.56 16.79
N GLY A 328 -23.85 -4.68 15.91
CA GLY A 328 -24.14 -3.25 16.03
C GLY A 328 -22.99 -2.41 16.61
N PHE A 329 -21.95 -3.02 17.19
CA PHE A 329 -20.83 -2.26 17.77
C PHE A 329 -20.19 -1.29 16.76
N MET A 330 -19.91 -1.76 15.55
CA MET A 330 -19.32 -0.92 14.50
C MET A 330 -20.26 0.22 14.10
N ASP A 331 -21.56 -0.05 14.02
CA ASP A 331 -22.57 0.95 13.65
C ASP A 331 -22.75 2.01 14.73
N GLU A 332 -22.67 1.61 16.01
CA GLU A 332 -22.86 2.50 17.14
C GLU A 332 -21.62 3.35 17.44
N TYR A 333 -20.42 2.74 17.42
CA TYR A 333 -19.21 3.42 17.90
C TYR A 333 -18.22 3.81 16.79
N TRP A 334 -18.07 3.00 15.73
CA TRP A 334 -17.05 3.25 14.70
C TRP A 334 -17.58 4.12 13.56
N LEU A 335 -18.75 3.82 13.00
CA LEU A 335 -19.24 4.59 11.86
C LEU A 335 -19.51 6.08 12.19
N PRO A 336 -20.12 6.46 13.32
CA PRO A 336 -20.25 7.85 13.70
C PRO A 336 -18.90 8.54 13.91
N PHE A 337 -17.96 7.85 14.53
CA PHE A 337 -16.59 8.36 14.69
C PHE A 337 -15.90 8.54 13.34
N ILE A 338 -16.01 7.58 12.44
CA ILE A 338 -15.34 7.60 11.13
C ILE A 338 -15.88 8.71 10.24
N PHE A 339 -17.21 8.83 10.12
CA PHE A 339 -17.85 9.71 9.12
C PHE A 339 -18.30 11.05 9.68
N ASP A 340 -18.76 11.08 10.91
CA ASP A 340 -19.44 12.26 11.48
C ASP A 340 -18.60 12.97 12.54
N ASP A 341 -17.36 12.50 12.82
CA ASP A 341 -16.48 13.00 13.88
C ASP A 341 -17.10 12.92 15.29
N VAL A 342 -18.10 12.07 15.47
CA VAL A 342 -18.81 11.89 16.73
C VAL A 342 -18.11 10.83 17.57
N PHE A 343 -17.48 11.25 18.66
CA PHE A 343 -16.89 10.36 19.64
C PHE A 343 -17.94 10.04 20.73
N ILE A 344 -18.38 8.81 20.79
CA ILE A 344 -19.29 8.33 21.83
C ILE A 344 -18.44 7.76 22.97
N GLU A 345 -18.53 8.37 24.14
CA GLU A 345 -17.84 7.89 25.35
C GLU A 345 -18.46 6.59 25.86
N CYS A 346 -17.62 5.70 26.34
CA CYS A 346 -18.05 4.49 27.02
C CYS A 346 -17.04 4.13 28.11
N ASP A 347 -17.53 4.02 29.35
CA ASP A 347 -16.75 3.49 30.47
C ASP A 347 -17.55 2.39 31.19
N GLY A 348 -17.41 1.17 30.72
CA GLY A 348 -18.04 -0.02 31.28
C GLY A 348 -17.33 -0.59 32.51
N ARG A 349 -16.33 0.09 33.04
CA ARG A 349 -15.65 -0.36 34.25
C ARG A 349 -16.57 -0.20 35.45
N LYS A 350 -17.04 -1.35 36.00
CA LYS A 350 -17.73 -1.33 37.27
C LYS A 350 -16.70 -1.21 38.38
N LYS A 351 -16.90 -0.30 39.34
CA LYS A 351 -16.15 -0.27 40.58
C LYS A 351 -16.51 -1.51 41.40
N THR A 352 -15.81 -2.62 41.20
CA THR A 352 -15.94 -3.82 42.01
C THR A 352 -14.58 -4.20 42.55
N GLU A 353 -14.46 -4.28 43.87
CA GLU A 353 -13.27 -4.68 44.62
C GLU A 353 -12.68 -6.03 44.17
N ALA A 354 -13.53 -6.93 43.65
CA ALA A 354 -13.13 -8.25 43.16
C ALA A 354 -12.19 -8.18 41.90
N ASN A 355 -12.29 -7.15 41.09
CA ASN A 355 -11.43 -7.02 39.91
C ASN A 355 -10.00 -6.64 40.28
N ASP A 356 -9.79 -5.91 41.38
CA ASP A 356 -8.46 -5.47 41.84
C ASP A 356 -7.65 -6.67 42.41
N LEU A 357 -8.31 -7.61 43.04
CA LEU A 357 -7.66 -8.81 43.59
C LEU A 357 -7.18 -9.76 42.51
N VAL A 358 -7.99 -9.99 41.47
CA VAL A 358 -7.59 -10.79 40.29
C VAL A 358 -6.48 -10.11 39.54
N GLN A 359 -6.54 -8.78 39.37
CA GLN A 359 -5.52 -7.99 38.71
C GLN A 359 -4.20 -7.99 39.48
N SER A 360 -4.25 -7.91 40.82
CA SER A 360 -3.07 -8.01 41.69
C SER A 360 -2.45 -9.41 41.65
N LEU A 361 -3.25 -10.47 41.65
CA LEU A 361 -2.76 -11.85 41.50
C LEU A 361 -2.08 -12.06 40.15
N PHE A 362 -2.65 -11.56 39.05
CA PHE A 362 -2.04 -11.66 37.72
C PHE A 362 -0.82 -10.76 37.55
N SER A 363 -0.71 -9.65 38.28
CA SER A 363 0.52 -8.80 38.27
C SER A 363 1.70 -9.48 38.94
N LEU A 364 1.47 -10.43 39.84
CA LEU A 364 2.51 -11.23 40.51
C LEU A 364 2.99 -12.42 39.64
N LEU A 365 2.18 -12.87 38.65
CA LEU A 365 2.53 -14.02 37.81
C LEU A 365 3.86 -13.86 37.05
N PRO A 366 4.25 -12.69 36.47
CA PRO A 366 5.53 -12.54 35.81
C PRO A 366 6.70 -12.74 36.76
N HIS A 367 6.56 -12.30 38.03
CA HIS A 367 7.58 -12.42 39.06
C HIS A 367 7.73 -13.86 39.57
N ILE A 368 6.77 -14.72 39.29
CA ILE A 368 6.81 -16.14 39.70
C ILE A 368 7.14 -17.04 38.51
N ILE A 369 6.54 -16.83 37.34
CA ILE A 369 6.70 -17.69 36.17
C ILE A 369 8.08 -17.53 35.55
N ILE A 370 8.60 -16.30 35.39
CA ILE A 370 9.89 -16.07 34.77
C ILE A 370 11.05 -16.70 35.57
N PRO A 371 11.15 -16.50 36.89
CA PRO A 371 12.15 -17.22 37.70
C PRO A 371 11.94 -18.72 37.67
N GLY A 372 10.69 -19.20 37.74
CA GLY A 372 10.37 -20.63 37.66
C GLY A 372 10.80 -21.28 36.36
N CYS A 373 10.54 -20.64 35.22
CA CYS A 373 11.01 -21.11 33.90
C CYS A 373 12.56 -21.06 33.80
N CYS A 374 13.20 -20.03 34.36
CA CYS A 374 14.67 -19.93 34.38
C CYS A 374 15.29 -21.04 35.25
N ILE A 375 14.69 -21.36 36.40
CA ILE A 375 15.13 -22.45 37.26
C ILE A 375 14.96 -23.81 36.54
N ILE A 376 13.82 -24.05 35.91
CA ILE A 376 13.55 -25.29 35.14
C ILE A 376 14.56 -25.41 33.99
N LEU A 377 14.83 -24.34 33.25
CA LEU A 377 15.84 -24.33 32.18
C LEU A 377 17.27 -24.60 32.71
N LEU A 378 17.63 -24.03 33.86
CA LEU A 378 18.89 -24.27 34.52
C LEU A 378 19.02 -25.73 34.98
N VAL A 379 17.97 -26.29 35.58
CA VAL A 379 17.94 -27.70 35.99
C VAL A 379 18.06 -28.63 34.78
N LEU A 380 17.33 -28.34 33.67
CA LEU A 380 17.46 -29.13 32.45
C LEU A 380 18.84 -29.01 31.79
N LEU A 381 19.49 -27.84 31.84
CA LEU A 381 20.84 -27.67 31.37
C LEU A 381 21.84 -28.43 32.22
N VAL A 382 21.70 -28.43 33.56
CA VAL A 382 22.54 -29.19 34.46
C VAL A 382 22.34 -30.71 34.30
N LEU A 383 21.12 -31.16 34.09
CA LEU A 383 20.81 -32.58 33.84
C LEU A 383 21.26 -33.08 32.47
N ASN A 384 21.46 -32.22 31.48
CA ASN A 384 22.02 -32.57 30.17
C ASN A 384 23.57 -32.47 30.12
N VAL A 385 24.22 -32.04 31.15
CA VAL A 385 25.69 -31.94 31.23
C VAL A 385 26.29 -33.08 32.06
N PHE A 386 25.47 -33.90 32.67
CA PHE A 386 25.82 -35.17 33.30
C PHE A 386 25.11 -36.34 32.61
#